data_d0c5b83cf2351f1fb9175626d2baa40c
#
_entry.id   d0c5b83cf2351f1fb9175626d2baa40c
#
_cell.length_a   1.000
_cell.length_b   1.000
_cell.length_c   1.000
_cell.angle_alpha   90.00
_cell.angle_beta   90.00
_cell.angle_gamma   90.00
#
_symmetry.space_group_name_H-M   'P 1'
#
loop_
_entity.id
_entity.type
_entity.pdbx_description
1 polymer ?
#
loop_
_entity_poly.entity_id
_entity_poly.type
_entity_poly.pdbx_seq_one_letter_code
_entity_poly.pdbx_strand_id
1 'polypeptide(L)'
;MLDRIYEKTGLTATVGIGANLYLAKIAMDISAKHNADRIAYLNEDLYRQTLWHHTPMTDFWMLGNGTERRLHKLGIYDMYDLCQFPIEILYKEFGVNAEYIIDHAWGKEPTTIQDIKNYKSKQHSISNFQILFEDYSYQNAFVVMKEMVDQNVLTLTEKHLVTKQISLMIGYSKDCIKPSCGSCKITNCTNSYSILLEEFKRLYIRIVNPNYPIRQIAISFQDVKDEYYYENYDLFTDVEKVE
;
A
#
# COMPACT_ATOMS: atom_id res chain seq x y z
N MET A 1 6.50 -22.94 17.61
CA MET A 1 6.76 -21.59 17.05
C MET A 1 5.90 -20.55 17.74
N LEU A 2 4.59 -20.69 17.79
CA LEU A 2 3.66 -19.74 18.42
C LEU A 2 4.00 -19.50 19.90
N ASP A 3 4.23 -20.57 20.67
CA ASP A 3 4.61 -20.48 22.10
C ASP A 3 5.90 -19.67 22.28
N ARG A 4 6.89 -19.91 21.41
CA ARG A 4 8.16 -19.18 21.47
C ARG A 4 8.02 -17.68 21.13
N ILE A 5 7.08 -17.32 20.24
CA ILE A 5 6.74 -15.91 19.99
C ILE A 5 6.14 -15.31 21.25
N TYR A 6 5.15 -16.00 21.82
CA TYR A 6 4.48 -15.54 23.04
C TYR A 6 5.44 -15.40 24.22
N GLU A 7 6.28 -16.40 24.47
CA GLU A 7 7.30 -16.37 25.53
C GLU A 7 8.28 -15.20 25.40
N LYS A 8 8.67 -14.86 24.14
CA LYS A 8 9.67 -13.80 23.91
C LYS A 8 9.09 -12.39 23.83
N THR A 9 7.84 -12.24 23.41
CA THR A 9 7.27 -10.93 23.08
C THR A 9 5.97 -10.60 23.79
N GLY A 10 5.31 -11.60 24.43
CA GLY A 10 3.95 -11.47 24.96
C GLY A 10 2.87 -11.35 23.90
N LEU A 11 3.22 -11.41 22.61
CA LEU A 11 2.27 -11.27 21.49
C LEU A 11 1.71 -12.62 21.08
N THR A 12 0.42 -12.64 20.78
CA THR A 12 -0.24 -13.79 20.18
C THR A 12 -0.18 -13.71 18.66
N ALA A 13 0.00 -14.86 18.00
CA ALA A 13 0.05 -14.94 16.55
C ALA A 13 -0.85 -16.08 16.04
N THR A 14 -1.20 -16.03 14.75
CA THR A 14 -1.93 -17.09 14.03
C THR A 14 -1.06 -17.67 12.93
N VAL A 15 -1.30 -18.91 12.53
CA VAL A 15 -0.58 -19.61 11.45
C VAL A 15 -1.59 -20.16 10.45
N GLY A 16 -1.37 -19.84 9.18
CA GLY A 16 -2.07 -20.45 8.06
C GLY A 16 -1.12 -21.35 7.26
N ILE A 17 -1.56 -22.53 6.95
CA ILE A 17 -0.88 -23.51 6.10
C ILE A 17 -1.75 -23.69 4.86
N GLY A 18 -1.17 -23.61 3.67
CA GLY A 18 -1.93 -23.75 2.42
C GLY A 18 -1.11 -24.38 1.31
N ALA A 19 -1.81 -24.93 0.32
CA ALA A 19 -1.20 -25.50 -0.87
C ALA A 19 -0.53 -24.43 -1.77
N ASN A 20 -0.92 -23.15 -1.60
CA ASN A 20 -0.32 -21.98 -2.26
C ASN A 20 -0.34 -20.78 -1.30
N LEU A 21 0.25 -19.64 -1.73
CA LEU A 21 0.36 -18.43 -0.90
C LEU A 21 -1.00 -17.84 -0.52
N TYR A 22 -1.95 -17.83 -1.46
CA TYR A 22 -3.30 -17.33 -1.20
C TYR A 22 -4.02 -18.16 -0.14
N LEU A 23 -4.06 -19.48 -0.31
CA LEU A 23 -4.71 -20.40 0.65
C LEU A 23 -4.06 -20.35 2.03
N ALA A 24 -2.72 -20.24 2.10
CA ALA A 24 -2.04 -20.04 3.38
C ALA A 24 -2.43 -18.72 4.05
N LYS A 25 -2.56 -17.64 3.25
CA LYS A 25 -2.94 -16.32 3.77
C LYS A 25 -4.36 -16.29 4.30
N ILE A 26 -5.34 -16.79 3.55
CA ILE A 26 -6.74 -16.82 4.01
C ILE A 26 -6.99 -17.83 5.12
N ALA A 27 -6.27 -18.97 5.15
CA ALA A 27 -6.29 -19.87 6.29
C ALA A 27 -5.88 -19.14 7.57
N MET A 28 -4.85 -18.32 7.52
CA MET A 28 -4.39 -17.50 8.65
C MET A 28 -5.41 -16.42 9.03
N ASP A 29 -5.93 -15.67 8.05
CA ASP A 29 -6.75 -14.49 8.32
C ASP A 29 -8.21 -14.82 8.69
N ILE A 30 -8.78 -15.88 8.11
CA ILE A 30 -10.19 -16.24 8.32
C ILE A 30 -10.29 -17.41 9.32
N SER A 31 -9.64 -18.55 9.02
CA SER A 31 -9.89 -19.78 9.78
C SER A 31 -9.11 -19.85 11.08
N ALA A 32 -7.79 -19.54 11.08
CA ALA A 32 -6.94 -19.72 12.27
C ALA A 32 -7.30 -18.81 13.43
N LYS A 33 -7.89 -17.63 13.17
CA LYS A 33 -8.35 -16.70 14.21
C LYS A 33 -9.47 -17.28 15.08
N HIS A 34 -10.23 -18.22 14.55
CA HIS A 34 -11.36 -18.87 15.23
C HIS A 34 -11.00 -20.25 15.81
N ASN A 35 -9.79 -20.76 15.54
CA ASN A 35 -9.32 -22.02 16.08
C ASN A 35 -8.64 -21.84 17.44
N ALA A 36 -8.86 -22.78 18.36
CA ALA A 36 -8.28 -22.72 19.71
C ALA A 36 -6.75 -22.76 19.70
N ASP A 37 -6.16 -23.53 18.80
CA ASP A 37 -4.71 -23.64 18.59
C ASP A 37 -4.12 -22.54 17.70
N ARG A 38 -4.99 -21.69 17.12
CA ARG A 38 -4.62 -20.58 16.22
C ARG A 38 -3.87 -21.05 14.97
N ILE A 39 -4.11 -22.27 14.54
CA ILE A 39 -3.54 -22.86 13.34
C ILE A 39 -4.67 -23.29 12.43
N ALA A 40 -4.55 -23.05 11.14
CA ALA A 40 -5.48 -23.55 10.14
C ALA A 40 -4.73 -24.03 8.90
N TYR A 41 -5.34 -25.00 8.21
CA TYR A 41 -4.86 -25.57 6.97
C TYR A 41 -5.95 -25.47 5.90
N LEU A 42 -5.57 -25.06 4.69
CA LEU A 42 -6.43 -25.09 3.51
C LEU A 42 -5.71 -25.69 2.30
N ASN A 43 -6.40 -26.57 1.61
CA ASN A 43 -6.18 -26.91 0.22
C ASN A 43 -7.39 -26.43 -0.60
N GLU A 44 -7.38 -26.60 -1.92
CA GLU A 44 -8.47 -26.14 -2.79
C GLU A 44 -9.82 -26.77 -2.43
N ASP A 45 -9.85 -28.07 -2.06
CA ASP A 45 -11.10 -28.76 -1.73
C ASP A 45 -11.69 -28.29 -0.41
N LEU A 46 -10.86 -28.14 0.64
CA LEU A 46 -11.29 -27.58 1.91
C LEU A 46 -11.74 -26.13 1.77
N TYR A 47 -11.04 -25.34 0.96
CA TYR A 47 -11.42 -23.97 0.67
C TYR A 47 -12.84 -23.90 0.08
N ARG A 48 -13.12 -24.72 -0.96
CA ARG A 48 -14.46 -24.79 -1.58
C ARG A 48 -15.53 -25.25 -0.60
N GLN A 49 -15.21 -26.22 0.25
CA GLN A 49 -16.18 -26.76 1.20
C GLN A 49 -16.49 -25.81 2.37
N THR A 50 -15.53 -24.97 2.77
CA THR A 50 -15.64 -24.20 4.02
C THR A 50 -15.76 -22.69 3.82
N LEU A 51 -15.17 -22.12 2.76
CA LEU A 51 -15.06 -20.69 2.57
C LEU A 51 -15.72 -20.13 1.31
N TRP A 52 -16.20 -20.96 0.37
CA TRP A 52 -16.82 -20.43 -0.85
C TRP A 52 -18.03 -19.54 -0.57
N HIS A 53 -18.79 -19.81 0.50
CA HIS A 53 -19.94 -19.01 0.92
C HIS A 53 -19.64 -18.10 2.11
N HIS A 54 -18.35 -17.89 2.42
CA HIS A 54 -17.96 -16.99 3.50
C HIS A 54 -18.22 -15.52 3.12
N THR A 55 -18.78 -14.78 4.07
CA THR A 55 -19.04 -13.34 3.97
C THR A 55 -18.57 -12.63 5.24
N PRO A 56 -18.12 -11.37 5.15
CA PRO A 56 -18.04 -10.52 3.96
C PRO A 56 -16.89 -10.92 3.03
N MET A 57 -17.00 -10.57 1.75
CA MET A 57 -15.93 -10.84 0.78
C MET A 57 -14.64 -10.06 1.08
N THR A 58 -14.73 -8.97 1.83
CA THR A 58 -13.57 -8.17 2.27
C THR A 58 -12.64 -8.89 3.25
N ASP A 59 -13.03 -10.03 3.81
CA ASP A 59 -12.15 -10.87 4.63
C ASP A 59 -11.10 -11.60 3.77
N PHE A 60 -11.40 -11.77 2.48
CA PHE A 60 -10.46 -12.39 1.55
C PHE A 60 -9.37 -11.41 1.13
N TRP A 61 -8.14 -11.90 1.11
CA TRP A 61 -6.97 -11.12 0.73
C TRP A 61 -7.15 -10.51 -0.67
N MET A 62 -6.78 -9.23 -0.81
CA MET A 62 -6.90 -8.38 -2.00
C MET A 62 -8.33 -7.97 -2.39
N LEU A 63 -9.36 -8.35 -1.67
CA LEU A 63 -10.71 -7.84 -1.87
C LEU A 63 -11.03 -6.72 -0.87
N GLY A 64 -10.94 -5.49 -1.33
CA GLY A 64 -11.33 -4.32 -0.51
C GLY A 64 -12.79 -3.90 -0.73
N ASN A 65 -13.31 -3.00 0.12
CA ASN A 65 -14.68 -2.48 0.05
C ASN A 65 -15.08 -1.95 -1.35
N GLY A 66 -14.10 -1.43 -2.12
CA GLY A 66 -14.34 -0.93 -3.47
C GLY A 66 -14.66 -2.06 -4.45
N THR A 67 -13.89 -3.15 -4.39
CA THR A 67 -14.09 -4.35 -5.21
C THR A 67 -15.38 -5.05 -4.82
N GLU A 68 -15.62 -5.29 -3.54
CA GLU A 68 -16.85 -5.90 -3.03
C GLU A 68 -18.11 -5.16 -3.51
N ARG A 69 -18.15 -3.82 -3.39
CA ARG A 69 -19.29 -3.02 -3.90
C ARG A 69 -19.52 -3.17 -5.40
N ARG A 70 -18.46 -3.35 -6.19
CA ARG A 70 -18.58 -3.59 -7.64
C ARG A 70 -19.08 -4.99 -7.92
N LEU A 71 -18.62 -6.00 -7.19
CA LEU A 71 -19.12 -7.38 -7.27
C LEU A 71 -20.60 -7.46 -6.89
N HIS A 72 -21.01 -6.80 -5.82
CA HIS A 72 -22.44 -6.75 -5.41
C HIS A 72 -23.34 -6.10 -6.46
N LYS A 73 -22.86 -5.10 -7.22
CA LYS A 73 -23.62 -4.51 -8.35
C LYS A 73 -23.84 -5.50 -9.49
N LEU A 74 -22.96 -6.49 -9.63
CA LEU A 74 -23.10 -7.58 -10.58
C LEU A 74 -23.94 -8.75 -10.03
N GLY A 75 -24.40 -8.69 -8.77
CA GLY A 75 -25.13 -9.77 -8.13
C GLY A 75 -24.24 -10.88 -7.55
N ILE A 76 -22.95 -10.61 -7.36
CA ILE A 76 -21.95 -11.55 -6.82
C ILE A 76 -21.76 -11.21 -5.34
N TYR A 77 -22.08 -12.13 -4.43
CA TYR A 77 -22.05 -11.91 -2.99
C TYR A 77 -21.03 -12.78 -2.25
N ASP A 78 -20.53 -13.84 -2.89
CA ASP A 78 -19.52 -14.75 -2.34
C ASP A 78 -18.60 -15.30 -3.44
N MET A 79 -17.63 -16.13 -3.04
CA MET A 79 -16.67 -16.72 -3.98
C MET A 79 -17.32 -17.75 -4.91
N TYR A 80 -18.38 -18.43 -4.47
CA TYR A 80 -19.12 -19.37 -5.30
C TYR A 80 -19.83 -18.63 -6.44
N ASP A 81 -20.55 -17.56 -6.15
CA ASP A 81 -21.21 -16.72 -7.16
C ASP A 81 -20.18 -16.24 -8.18
N LEU A 82 -19.01 -15.82 -7.71
CA LEU A 82 -17.94 -15.33 -8.57
C LEU A 82 -17.44 -16.40 -9.54
N CYS A 83 -17.30 -17.65 -9.06
CA CYS A 83 -16.90 -18.78 -9.90
C CYS A 83 -17.94 -19.16 -10.97
N GLN A 84 -19.22 -18.85 -10.76
CA GLN A 84 -20.29 -19.13 -11.72
C GLN A 84 -20.52 -17.96 -12.70
N PHE A 85 -19.89 -16.82 -12.46
CA PHE A 85 -20.15 -15.61 -13.23
C PHE A 85 -19.37 -15.58 -14.56
N PRO A 86 -19.94 -15.01 -15.66
CA PRO A 86 -19.24 -14.92 -16.94
C PRO A 86 -17.93 -14.13 -16.86
N ILE A 87 -16.84 -14.78 -17.25
CA ILE A 87 -15.47 -14.26 -17.13
C ILE A 87 -15.29 -12.95 -17.94
N GLU A 88 -15.92 -12.87 -19.12
CA GLU A 88 -15.84 -11.71 -20.01
C GLU A 88 -16.36 -10.43 -19.34
N ILE A 89 -17.40 -10.56 -18.52
CA ILE A 89 -17.98 -9.44 -17.78
C ILE A 89 -17.04 -9.02 -16.66
N LEU A 90 -16.39 -9.97 -15.97
CA LEU A 90 -15.39 -9.68 -14.94
C LEU A 90 -14.18 -8.94 -15.53
N TYR A 91 -13.67 -9.36 -16.68
CA TYR A 91 -12.58 -8.64 -17.35
C TYR A 91 -13.00 -7.24 -17.81
N LYS A 92 -14.24 -7.07 -18.29
CA LYS A 92 -14.77 -5.75 -18.66
C LYS A 92 -14.86 -4.81 -17.45
N GLU A 93 -15.24 -5.35 -16.29
CA GLU A 93 -15.42 -4.55 -15.07
C GLU A 93 -14.09 -4.27 -14.36
N PHE A 94 -13.21 -5.26 -14.22
CA PHE A 94 -12.00 -5.18 -13.40
C PHE A 94 -10.70 -5.07 -14.19
N GLY A 95 -10.75 -5.20 -15.53
CA GLY A 95 -9.54 -5.19 -16.37
C GLY A 95 -8.60 -6.35 -16.02
N VAL A 96 -7.30 -6.10 -16.03
CA VAL A 96 -6.28 -7.10 -15.66
C VAL A 96 -6.43 -7.63 -14.23
N ASN A 97 -7.07 -6.87 -13.36
CA ASN A 97 -7.31 -7.30 -11.98
C ASN A 97 -8.34 -8.44 -11.89
N ALA A 98 -9.12 -8.68 -12.94
CA ALA A 98 -10.04 -9.84 -12.99
C ALA A 98 -9.30 -11.15 -12.86
N GLU A 99 -8.07 -11.24 -13.37
CA GLU A 99 -7.27 -12.46 -13.39
C GLU A 99 -7.06 -13.00 -11.96
N TYR A 100 -6.49 -12.19 -11.06
CA TYR A 100 -6.30 -12.65 -9.68
C TYR A 100 -7.62 -12.83 -8.93
N ILE A 101 -8.65 -12.03 -9.22
CA ILE A 101 -9.97 -12.19 -8.58
C ILE A 101 -10.56 -13.56 -8.92
N ILE A 102 -10.50 -13.96 -10.19
CA ILE A 102 -10.99 -15.26 -10.67
C ILE A 102 -10.15 -16.40 -10.10
N ASP A 103 -8.82 -16.31 -10.17
CA ASP A 103 -7.92 -17.35 -9.65
C ASP A 103 -8.14 -17.58 -8.16
N HIS A 104 -8.22 -16.51 -7.37
CA HIS A 104 -8.48 -16.58 -5.95
C HIS A 104 -9.85 -17.17 -5.62
N ALA A 105 -10.89 -16.90 -6.41
CA ALA A 105 -12.19 -17.52 -6.23
C ALA A 105 -12.13 -19.05 -6.38
N TRP A 106 -11.27 -19.54 -7.27
CA TRP A 106 -11.00 -20.98 -7.41
C TRP A 106 -9.98 -21.54 -6.40
N GLY A 107 -9.42 -20.70 -5.53
CA GLY A 107 -8.38 -21.07 -4.59
C GLY A 107 -7.00 -21.25 -5.21
N LYS A 108 -6.77 -20.64 -6.36
CA LYS A 108 -5.52 -20.70 -7.12
C LYS A 108 -4.66 -19.47 -6.87
N GLU A 109 -3.34 -19.65 -6.87
CA GLU A 109 -2.34 -18.59 -6.85
C GLU A 109 -1.12 -19.06 -7.61
N PRO A 110 -0.90 -18.51 -8.82
CA PRO A 110 0.24 -18.90 -9.64
C PRO A 110 1.58 -18.37 -9.13
N THR A 111 1.56 -17.28 -8.34
CA THR A 111 2.78 -16.64 -7.83
C THR A 111 3.46 -17.50 -6.78
N THR A 112 4.72 -17.81 -6.99
CA THR A 112 5.53 -18.58 -6.05
C THR A 112 6.44 -17.66 -5.22
N ILE A 113 6.99 -18.19 -4.11
CA ILE A 113 8.01 -17.48 -3.32
C ILE A 113 9.24 -17.16 -4.17
N GLN A 114 9.57 -18.01 -5.15
CA GLN A 114 10.69 -17.77 -6.05
C GLN A 114 10.41 -16.57 -6.98
N ASP A 115 9.19 -16.44 -7.49
CA ASP A 115 8.78 -15.29 -8.30
C ASP A 115 8.88 -14.00 -7.50
N ILE A 116 8.42 -14.01 -6.24
CA ILE A 116 8.55 -12.86 -5.33
C ILE A 116 10.02 -12.48 -5.12
N LYS A 117 10.90 -13.45 -4.87
CA LYS A 117 12.33 -13.20 -4.68
C LYS A 117 13.02 -12.65 -5.92
N ASN A 118 12.58 -13.07 -7.10
CA ASN A 118 13.13 -12.64 -8.39
C ASN A 118 12.52 -11.36 -8.91
N TYR A 119 11.40 -10.90 -8.31
CA TYR A 119 10.70 -9.70 -8.76
C TYR A 119 11.55 -8.44 -8.57
N LYS A 120 11.73 -7.70 -9.67
CA LYS A 120 12.34 -6.37 -9.67
C LYS A 120 11.28 -5.34 -10.04
N SER A 121 11.02 -4.41 -9.16
CA SER A 121 10.07 -3.32 -9.45
C SER A 121 10.55 -2.49 -10.63
N LYS A 122 9.64 -2.16 -11.54
CA LYS A 122 9.91 -1.26 -12.68
C LYS A 122 9.80 0.21 -12.30
N GLN A 123 9.06 0.51 -11.25
CA GLN A 123 8.90 1.87 -10.73
C GLN A 123 9.45 1.91 -9.31
N HIS A 124 10.25 2.92 -9.03
CA HIS A 124 10.85 3.12 -7.72
C HIS A 124 10.22 4.34 -7.06
N SER A 125 9.73 4.13 -5.86
CA SER A 125 9.27 5.20 -4.96
C SER A 125 9.75 4.92 -3.55
N ILE A 126 10.02 5.99 -2.79
CA ILE A 126 10.29 5.93 -1.36
C ILE A 126 9.13 6.64 -0.67
N SER A 127 8.40 5.92 0.15
CA SER A 127 7.21 6.44 0.83
C SER A 127 7.31 6.20 2.31
N ASN A 128 6.83 7.16 3.09
CA ASN A 128 6.70 7.07 4.54
C ASN A 128 5.28 7.47 4.93
N PHE A 129 4.69 6.70 5.85
CA PHE A 129 3.35 6.95 6.38
C PHE A 129 3.37 6.89 7.89
N GLN A 130 2.77 7.87 8.54
CA GLN A 130 2.69 7.94 9.98
C GLN A 130 1.26 8.24 10.44
N ILE A 131 0.78 7.44 11.38
CA ILE A 131 -0.40 7.74 12.19
C ILE A 131 0.11 8.43 13.46
N LEU A 132 -0.37 9.63 13.72
CA LEU A 132 0.02 10.42 14.88
C LEU A 132 -0.64 9.87 16.15
N PHE A 133 0.04 9.99 17.30
CA PHE A 133 -0.44 9.47 18.58
C PHE A 133 -1.73 10.18 19.05
N GLU A 134 -1.85 11.46 18.73
CA GLU A 134 -2.98 12.32 19.06
C GLU A 134 -3.31 13.23 17.86
N ASP A 135 -4.30 14.05 17.99
CA ASP A 135 -4.67 15.04 16.99
C ASP A 135 -3.71 16.23 17.04
N TYR A 136 -3.01 16.46 15.93
CA TYR A 136 -2.03 17.53 15.81
C TYR A 136 -2.63 18.76 15.13
N SER A 137 -2.15 19.94 15.58
CA SER A 137 -2.43 21.20 14.90
C SER A 137 -1.72 21.25 13.53
N TYR A 138 -2.15 22.17 12.69
CA TYR A 138 -1.50 22.47 11.41
C TYR A 138 0.02 22.69 11.57
N GLN A 139 0.45 23.45 12.60
CA GLN A 139 1.87 23.75 12.84
C GLN A 139 2.65 22.52 13.32
N ASN A 140 2.08 21.74 14.23
CA ASN A 140 2.76 20.55 14.76
C ASN A 140 2.88 19.45 13.70
N ALA A 141 1.84 19.23 12.91
CA ALA A 141 1.88 18.27 11.80
C ALA A 141 2.89 18.68 10.72
N PHE A 142 3.09 19.98 10.49
CA PHE A 142 4.14 20.47 9.60
C PHE A 142 5.55 20.13 10.10
N VAL A 143 5.79 20.17 11.42
CA VAL A 143 7.08 19.77 12.01
C VAL A 143 7.33 18.28 11.76
N VAL A 144 6.33 17.42 12.02
CA VAL A 144 6.44 15.97 11.73
C VAL A 144 6.70 15.71 10.25
N MET A 145 6.00 16.41 9.36
CA MET A 145 6.25 16.29 7.91
C MET A 145 7.71 16.61 7.56
N LYS A 146 8.31 17.66 8.15
CA LYS A 146 9.72 18.00 7.93
C LYS A 146 10.66 16.87 8.37
N GLU A 147 10.42 16.28 9.53
CA GLU A 147 11.20 15.13 10.02
C GLU A 147 11.08 13.91 9.08
N MET A 148 9.87 13.66 8.57
CA MET A 148 9.66 12.58 7.58
C MET A 148 10.40 12.85 6.27
N VAL A 149 10.42 14.11 5.81
CA VAL A 149 11.18 14.52 4.60
C VAL A 149 12.67 14.30 4.82
N ASP A 150 13.22 14.74 5.96
CA ASP A 150 14.62 14.55 6.32
C ASP A 150 15.02 13.06 6.29
N GLN A 151 14.24 12.21 6.94
CA GLN A 151 14.46 10.78 7.02
C GLN A 151 14.46 10.10 5.64
N ASN A 152 13.55 10.50 4.76
CA ASN A 152 13.48 9.95 3.40
C ASN A 152 14.61 10.49 2.51
N VAL A 153 15.05 11.73 2.71
CA VAL A 153 16.20 12.31 2.00
C VAL A 153 17.49 11.57 2.38
N LEU A 154 17.68 11.28 3.66
CA LEU A 154 18.81 10.43 4.10
C LEU A 154 18.79 9.07 3.37
N THR A 155 17.61 8.46 3.23
CA THR A 155 17.46 7.20 2.49
C THR A 155 17.79 7.34 1.00
N LEU A 156 17.41 8.46 0.36
CA LEU A 156 17.81 8.73 -1.03
C LEU A 156 19.33 8.83 -1.15
N THR A 157 19.95 9.63 -0.27
CA THR A 157 21.39 9.87 -0.27
C THR A 157 22.19 8.60 -0.01
N GLU A 158 21.80 7.81 0.99
CA GLU A 158 22.45 6.52 1.31
C GLU A 158 22.41 5.53 0.15
N LYS A 159 21.35 5.59 -0.66
CA LYS A 159 21.16 4.68 -1.81
C LYS A 159 21.60 5.28 -3.15
N HIS A 160 22.21 6.45 -3.15
CA HIS A 160 22.59 7.19 -4.36
C HIS A 160 21.42 7.36 -5.34
N LEU A 161 20.28 7.83 -4.82
CA LEU A 161 19.06 8.02 -5.58
C LEU A 161 18.64 9.48 -5.59
N VAL A 162 17.95 9.89 -6.65
CA VAL A 162 17.31 11.20 -6.81
C VAL A 162 15.84 11.02 -7.17
N THR A 163 15.02 12.04 -6.88
CA THR A 163 13.59 12.02 -7.19
C THR A 163 13.20 13.20 -8.07
N LYS A 164 12.18 13.03 -8.91
CA LYS A 164 11.62 14.07 -9.77
C LYS A 164 10.18 14.43 -9.44
N GLN A 165 9.54 13.70 -8.55
CA GLN A 165 8.15 13.95 -8.16
C GLN A 165 7.94 13.64 -6.70
N ILE A 166 7.19 14.50 -6.02
CA ILE A 166 6.76 14.29 -4.64
C ILE A 166 5.24 14.22 -4.54
N SER A 167 4.75 13.53 -3.51
CA SER A 167 3.34 13.58 -3.12
C SER A 167 3.19 13.65 -1.62
N LEU A 168 2.09 14.28 -1.20
CA LEU A 168 1.71 14.47 0.19
C LEU A 168 0.24 14.10 0.37
N MET A 169 -0.06 13.33 1.42
CA MET A 169 -1.41 13.07 1.88
C MET A 169 -1.52 13.41 3.36
N ILE A 170 -2.56 14.13 3.72
CA ILE A 170 -2.91 14.48 5.10
C ILE A 170 -4.28 13.90 5.41
N GLY A 171 -4.32 13.00 6.39
CA GLY A 171 -5.55 12.48 6.96
C GLY A 171 -5.91 13.26 8.22
N TYR A 172 -7.17 13.68 8.30
CA TYR A 172 -7.71 14.40 9.45
C TYR A 172 -8.31 13.43 10.47
N SER A 173 -8.64 13.94 11.64
CA SER A 173 -9.34 13.15 12.66
C SER A 173 -10.61 12.53 12.10
N LYS A 174 -11.00 11.41 12.71
CA LYS A 174 -12.16 10.63 12.30
C LYS A 174 -13.41 11.53 12.20
N ASP A 175 -14.17 11.30 11.12
CA ASP A 175 -15.44 11.97 10.83
C ASP A 175 -15.38 13.50 10.60
N CYS A 176 -14.18 14.09 10.46
CA CYS A 176 -14.04 15.52 10.14
C CYS A 176 -14.26 15.78 8.65
N ILE A 177 -13.22 15.58 7.84
CA ILE A 177 -13.25 15.79 6.38
C ILE A 177 -12.45 14.70 5.68
N LYS A 178 -12.63 14.58 4.36
CA LYS A 178 -11.84 13.66 3.54
C LYS A 178 -10.36 14.05 3.58
N PRO A 179 -9.45 13.08 3.47
CA PRO A 179 -8.02 13.35 3.37
C PRO A 179 -7.69 14.31 2.23
N SER A 180 -6.76 15.23 2.48
CA SER A 180 -6.18 16.09 1.46
C SER A 180 -5.00 15.39 0.80
N CYS A 181 -4.98 15.37 -0.53
CA CYS A 181 -3.92 14.74 -1.31
C CYS A 181 -3.42 15.70 -2.38
N GLY A 182 -2.11 15.66 -2.65
CA GLY A 182 -1.52 16.44 -3.72
C GLY A 182 -0.15 15.89 -4.14
N SER A 183 0.25 16.25 -5.35
CA SER A 183 1.58 15.96 -5.87
C SER A 183 2.13 17.13 -6.66
N CYS A 184 3.44 17.19 -6.82
CA CYS A 184 4.09 18.10 -7.75
C CYS A 184 5.33 17.44 -8.36
N LYS A 185 5.64 17.84 -9.60
CA LYS A 185 6.89 17.51 -10.27
C LYS A 185 7.93 18.57 -9.91
N ILE A 186 9.17 18.13 -9.75
CA ILE A 186 10.32 18.97 -9.50
C ILE A 186 11.02 19.17 -10.84
N THR A 187 11.54 20.36 -11.07
CA THR A 187 12.14 20.73 -12.37
C THR A 187 13.29 19.79 -12.73
N ASN A 188 14.22 19.58 -11.79
CA ASN A 188 15.36 18.68 -11.96
C ASN A 188 15.31 17.53 -10.93
N CYS A 189 15.86 16.38 -11.28
CA CYS A 189 16.06 15.30 -10.32
C CYS A 189 16.97 15.76 -9.19
N THR A 190 16.60 15.49 -7.93
CA THR A 190 17.38 15.92 -6.78
C THR A 190 17.17 15.01 -5.57
N ASN A 191 18.16 14.98 -4.69
CA ASN A 191 18.09 14.47 -3.31
C ASN A 191 18.41 15.59 -2.29
N SER A 192 18.48 16.84 -2.75
CA SER A 192 18.74 17.99 -1.89
C SER A 192 17.59 18.23 -0.91
N TYR A 193 17.87 18.14 0.39
CA TYR A 193 16.90 18.39 1.46
C TYR A 193 16.23 19.77 1.33
N SER A 194 17.01 20.80 1.07
CA SER A 194 16.50 22.18 1.00
C SER A 194 15.49 22.37 -0.12
N ILE A 195 15.77 21.80 -1.30
CA ILE A 195 14.87 21.88 -2.46
C ILE A 195 13.59 21.07 -2.18
N LEU A 196 13.76 19.82 -1.74
CA LEU A 196 12.64 18.93 -1.47
C LEU A 196 11.74 19.46 -0.34
N LEU A 197 12.33 19.99 0.73
CA LEU A 197 11.57 20.57 1.82
C LEU A 197 10.75 21.79 1.37
N GLU A 198 11.32 22.65 0.55
CA GLU A 198 10.60 23.84 0.05
C GLU A 198 9.41 23.43 -0.83
N GLU A 199 9.57 22.41 -1.67
CA GLU A 199 8.47 21.90 -2.49
C GLU A 199 7.38 21.21 -1.64
N PHE A 200 7.76 20.45 -0.61
CA PHE A 200 6.79 19.90 0.36
C PHE A 200 6.07 21.00 1.13
N LYS A 201 6.76 22.07 1.53
CA LYS A 201 6.16 23.22 2.20
C LYS A 201 5.13 23.92 1.30
N ARG A 202 5.45 24.16 0.02
CA ARG A 202 4.51 24.72 -0.95
C ARG A 202 3.29 23.80 -1.11
N LEU A 203 3.52 22.50 -1.22
CA LEU A 203 2.46 21.51 -1.34
C LEU A 203 1.59 21.48 -0.08
N TYR A 204 2.19 21.51 1.11
CA TYR A 204 1.49 21.52 2.40
C TYR A 204 0.57 22.74 2.51
N ILE A 205 1.08 23.94 2.23
CA ILE A 205 0.30 25.18 2.28
C ILE A 205 -0.86 25.14 1.28
N ARG A 206 -0.67 24.52 0.11
CA ARG A 206 -1.68 24.45 -0.94
C ARG A 206 -2.83 23.52 -0.63
N ILE A 207 -2.58 22.36 0.02
CA ILE A 207 -3.58 21.29 0.15
C ILE A 207 -4.16 21.13 1.55
N VAL A 208 -3.42 21.53 2.60
CA VAL A 208 -3.83 21.23 3.97
C VAL A 208 -4.81 22.25 4.49
N ASN A 209 -5.93 21.80 5.01
CA ASN A 209 -6.90 22.67 5.67
C ASN A 209 -6.47 22.92 7.14
N PRO A 210 -6.13 24.18 7.51
CA PRO A 210 -5.61 24.48 8.85
C PRO A 210 -6.65 24.42 9.98
N ASN A 211 -7.95 24.32 9.63
CA ASN A 211 -9.04 24.36 10.59
C ASN A 211 -9.40 23.00 11.18
N TYR A 212 -8.80 21.93 10.69
CA TYR A 212 -9.10 20.57 11.14
C TYR A 212 -7.89 19.90 11.76
N PRO A 213 -8.10 19.12 12.83
CA PRO A 213 -7.02 18.38 13.48
C PRO A 213 -6.50 17.25 12.55
N ILE A 214 -5.18 17.10 12.53
CA ILE A 214 -4.47 16.16 11.64
C ILE A 214 -4.12 14.89 12.43
N ARG A 215 -4.39 13.73 11.83
CA ARG A 215 -4.16 12.41 12.43
C ARG A 215 -3.20 11.53 11.63
N GLN A 216 -3.03 11.80 10.34
CA GLN A 216 -2.19 10.98 9.47
C GLN A 216 -1.40 11.85 8.50
N ILE A 217 -0.15 11.45 8.26
CA ILE A 217 0.73 12.09 7.28
C ILE A 217 1.35 10.99 6.43
N ALA A 218 1.27 11.13 5.11
CA ALA A 218 2.03 10.31 4.20
C ALA A 218 2.79 11.19 3.21
N ILE A 219 4.05 10.91 3.02
CA ILE A 219 4.89 11.51 2.00
C ILE A 219 5.43 10.45 1.06
N SER A 220 5.65 10.80 -0.20
CA SER A 220 6.25 9.91 -1.16
C SER A 220 7.14 10.68 -2.11
N PHE A 221 8.34 10.15 -2.32
CA PHE A 221 9.24 10.50 -3.42
C PHE A 221 8.98 9.52 -4.55
N GLN A 222 8.62 10.01 -5.70
CA GLN A 222 8.23 9.23 -6.88
C GLN A 222 9.18 9.51 -8.03
N ASP A 223 9.12 8.64 -9.06
CA ASP A 223 10.05 8.71 -10.20
C ASP A 223 11.52 8.75 -9.70
N VAL A 224 11.81 7.84 -8.75
CA VAL A 224 13.14 7.72 -8.15
C VAL A 224 14.07 7.03 -9.12
N LYS A 225 15.26 7.62 -9.32
CA LYS A 225 16.29 7.19 -10.26
C LYS A 225 17.64 7.14 -9.57
N ASP A 226 18.59 6.46 -10.22
CA ASP A 226 19.99 6.51 -9.82
C ASP A 226 20.53 7.93 -9.94
N GLU A 227 21.34 8.37 -8.99
CA GLU A 227 21.96 9.70 -8.95
C GLU A 227 22.84 9.98 -10.17
N TYR A 228 23.40 8.92 -10.76
CA TYR A 228 24.20 9.01 -11.99
C TYR A 228 23.34 9.02 -13.26
N TYR A 229 22.00 9.11 -13.13
CA TYR A 229 21.12 9.26 -14.28
C TYR A 229 21.27 10.66 -14.88
N TYR A 230 21.90 10.73 -16.04
CA TYR A 230 22.07 11.98 -16.78
C TYR A 230 20.75 12.37 -17.48
N GLU A 231 20.12 13.43 -17.00
CA GLU A 231 19.12 14.15 -17.81
C GLU A 231 19.86 15.02 -18.84
N ASN A 232 19.33 15.05 -20.07
CA ASN A 232 19.77 16.06 -21.04
C ASN A 232 19.25 17.42 -20.54
N TYR A 233 20.13 18.21 -19.96
CA TYR A 233 19.85 19.62 -19.64
C TYR A 233 19.74 20.39 -20.95
N ASP A 234 18.79 21.32 -21.05
CA ASP A 234 18.79 22.27 -22.15
C ASP A 234 19.95 23.27 -22.01
N LEU A 235 20.29 23.95 -23.12
CA LEU A 235 21.40 24.91 -23.18
C LEU A 235 21.26 26.11 -22.23
N PHE A 236 20.10 26.29 -21.60
CA PHE A 236 19.76 27.40 -20.71
C PHE A 236 19.67 26.99 -19.24
N THR A 237 19.88 25.69 -18.91
CA THR A 237 19.89 25.24 -17.55
C THR A 237 21.16 25.62 -16.84
N ASP A 238 21.04 26.43 -15.79
CA ASP A 238 22.16 26.86 -14.95
C ASP A 238 22.58 25.69 -14.04
N VAL A 239 23.58 24.96 -14.50
CA VAL A 239 24.05 23.71 -13.85
C VAL A 239 24.60 23.97 -12.45
N GLU A 240 25.20 25.15 -12.20
CA GLU A 240 25.77 25.53 -10.90
C GLU A 240 24.69 25.72 -9.79
N LYS A 241 23.41 25.85 -10.18
CA LYS A 241 22.28 25.94 -9.23
C LYS A 241 21.60 24.62 -8.96
N VAL A 242 22.05 23.54 -9.58
CA VAL A 242 21.45 22.21 -9.51
C VAL A 242 22.22 21.27 -8.55
N GLU A 243 23.47 21.61 -8.23
CA GLU A 243 24.26 21.00 -7.15
C GLU A 243 23.95 21.68 -5.80
#